data_87b9a13b994ae6d4a4b9b4561c5c28e8
#
_entry.id   87b9a13b994ae6d4a4b9b4561c5c28e8
#
_cell.length_a   1.000
_cell.length_b   1.000
_cell.length_c   1.000
_cell.angle_alpha   90.00
_cell.angle_beta   90.00
_cell.angle_gamma   90.00
#
_symmetry.space_group_name_H-M   'P 1'
#
loop_
_entity.id
_entity.type
_entity.pdbx_description
1 polymer ?
#
loop_
_entity_poly.entity_id
_entity_poly.type
_entity_poly.pdbx_seq_one_letter_code
_entity_poly.pdbx_strand_id
1 'polypeptide(L)'
;MTRDDYERYAAAFNARDYDAVFDFYAENPRMAFFGIEITTRQQLRDFYSFLHQYVRETVVIEKFASSEELAAVEGIVRIEGLRDLTREILDANGMQQFFPVAQGEVQEMRQYIHYHLENGKIVTVGCAIVP
;
A
#
# COMPACT_ATOMS: atom_id res chain seq x y z
N MET A 1 -5.27 1.51 16.73
CA MET A 1 -4.33 2.38 15.96
C MET A 1 -4.81 3.81 16.08
N THR A 2 -3.96 4.67 16.60
CA THR A 2 -4.23 6.11 16.69
C THR A 2 -3.79 6.81 15.41
N ARG A 3 -4.15 8.09 15.27
CA ARG A 3 -3.63 8.89 14.14
C ARG A 3 -2.11 8.98 14.18
N ASP A 4 -1.51 9.13 15.36
CA ASP A 4 -0.05 9.18 15.50
C ASP A 4 0.59 7.87 15.07
N ASP A 5 -0.01 6.72 15.39
CA ASP A 5 0.44 5.42 14.91
C ASP A 5 0.41 5.36 13.38
N TYR A 6 -0.68 5.83 12.77
CA TYR A 6 -0.80 5.81 11.32
C TYR A 6 0.17 6.79 10.66
N GLU A 7 0.43 7.94 11.25
CA GLU A 7 1.44 8.88 10.73
C GLU A 7 2.83 8.25 10.74
N ARG A 8 3.17 7.46 11.76
CA ARG A 8 4.43 6.71 11.79
C ARG A 8 4.45 5.61 10.74
N TYR A 9 3.33 4.91 10.53
CA TYR A 9 3.19 3.93 9.46
C TYR A 9 3.41 4.58 8.09
N ALA A 10 2.72 5.68 7.82
CA ALA A 10 2.83 6.38 6.54
C ALA A 10 4.25 6.92 6.30
N ALA A 11 4.90 7.44 7.35
CA ALA A 11 6.28 7.91 7.26
C ALA A 11 7.25 6.76 6.91
N ALA A 12 7.09 5.60 7.56
CA ALA A 12 7.88 4.41 7.27
C ALA A 12 7.63 3.91 5.84
N PHE A 13 6.38 3.89 5.42
CA PHE A 13 6.00 3.50 4.06
C PHE A 13 6.62 4.44 3.02
N ASN A 14 6.48 5.75 3.21
CA ASN A 14 7.03 6.75 2.30
C ASN A 14 8.57 6.69 2.23
N ALA A 15 9.22 6.28 3.32
CA ALA A 15 10.67 6.10 3.39
C ALA A 15 11.14 4.72 2.90
N ARG A 16 10.22 3.81 2.56
CA ARG A 16 10.50 2.42 2.19
C ARG A 16 11.23 1.64 3.30
N ASP A 17 10.94 1.98 4.54
CA ASP A 17 11.41 1.22 5.69
C ASP A 17 10.46 0.04 5.92
N TYR A 18 10.68 -1.03 5.17
CA TYR A 18 9.78 -2.18 5.17
C TYR A 18 9.72 -2.89 6.52
N ASP A 19 10.81 -2.97 7.24
CA ASP A 19 10.80 -3.60 8.56
C ASP A 19 9.86 -2.85 9.50
N ALA A 20 9.93 -1.52 9.52
CA ALA A 20 9.03 -0.70 10.33
C ALA A 20 7.58 -0.79 9.83
N VAL A 21 7.35 -0.77 8.51
CA VAL A 21 6.00 -0.91 7.92
C VAL A 21 5.37 -2.22 8.34
N PHE A 22 6.07 -3.34 8.15
CA PHE A 22 5.48 -4.67 8.34
C PHE A 22 5.34 -5.06 9.81
N ASP A 23 5.99 -4.35 10.72
CA ASP A 23 5.71 -4.50 12.16
C ASP A 23 4.29 -4.05 12.55
N PHE A 24 3.64 -3.21 11.74
CA PHE A 24 2.24 -2.86 11.95
C PHE A 24 1.26 -3.97 11.53
N TYR A 25 1.71 -4.96 10.79
CA TYR A 25 0.89 -6.06 10.30
C TYR A 25 0.95 -7.27 11.21
N ALA A 26 -0.13 -8.05 11.22
CA ALA A 26 -0.11 -9.39 11.78
C ALA A 26 0.88 -10.27 11.00
N GLU A 27 1.31 -11.40 11.60
CA GLU A 27 2.24 -12.31 10.93
C GLU A 27 1.66 -12.92 9.66
N ASN A 28 0.36 -13.19 9.65
CA ASN A 28 -0.34 -13.79 8.52
C ASN A 28 -1.50 -12.89 8.09
N PRO A 29 -1.23 -11.74 7.45
CA PRO A 29 -2.28 -10.89 6.91
C PRO A 29 -2.98 -11.59 5.75
N ARG A 30 -4.22 -11.19 5.46
CA ARG A 30 -4.99 -11.74 4.33
C ARG A 30 -5.53 -10.58 3.51
N MET A 31 -5.00 -10.42 2.32
CA MET A 31 -5.46 -9.38 1.41
C MET A 31 -5.16 -9.75 -0.02
N ALA A 32 -5.82 -9.08 -0.95
CA ALA A 32 -5.53 -9.18 -2.37
C ALA A 32 -5.24 -7.78 -2.91
N PHE A 33 -4.06 -7.59 -3.49
CA PHE A 33 -3.70 -6.37 -4.18
C PHE A 33 -3.55 -6.65 -5.66
N PHE A 34 -4.36 -5.99 -6.48
CA PHE A 34 -4.29 -6.08 -7.93
C PHE A 34 -4.27 -7.52 -8.44
N GLY A 35 -5.06 -8.39 -7.79
CA GLY A 35 -5.17 -9.81 -8.15
C GLY A 35 -4.14 -10.72 -7.50
N ILE A 36 -3.17 -10.17 -6.77
CA ILE A 36 -2.17 -10.96 -6.05
C ILE A 36 -2.68 -11.23 -4.63
N GLU A 37 -2.78 -12.51 -4.28
CA GLU A 37 -3.19 -12.93 -2.94
C GLU A 37 -1.99 -12.92 -2.01
N ILE A 38 -2.13 -12.25 -0.85
CA ILE A 38 -1.09 -12.09 0.15
C ILE A 38 -1.59 -12.69 1.46
N THR A 39 -0.84 -13.66 1.99
CA THR A 39 -1.16 -14.36 3.23
C THR A 39 0.00 -14.37 4.24
N THR A 40 1.14 -13.77 3.89
CA THR A 40 2.31 -13.65 4.78
C THR A 40 2.94 -12.26 4.66
N ARG A 41 3.68 -11.84 5.69
CA ARG A 41 4.49 -10.62 5.65
C ARG A 41 5.54 -10.68 4.53
N GLN A 42 6.11 -11.85 4.28
CA GLN A 42 7.12 -11.99 3.23
C GLN A 42 6.54 -11.75 1.84
N GLN A 43 5.34 -12.26 1.57
CA GLN A 43 4.66 -11.99 0.31
C GLN A 43 4.34 -10.50 0.14
N LEU A 44 3.97 -9.81 1.22
CA LEU A 44 3.71 -8.37 1.20
C LEU A 44 5.01 -7.60 0.92
N ARG A 45 6.12 -7.99 1.54
CA ARG A 45 7.45 -7.41 1.27
C ARG A 45 7.85 -7.63 -0.19
N ASP A 46 7.67 -8.84 -0.71
CA ASP A 46 8.01 -9.16 -2.10
C ASP A 46 7.20 -8.32 -3.08
N PHE A 47 5.90 -8.15 -2.82
CA PHE A 47 5.02 -7.30 -3.62
C PHE A 47 5.53 -5.86 -3.69
N TYR A 48 5.77 -5.24 -2.55
CA TYR A 48 6.22 -3.85 -2.51
C TYR A 48 7.65 -3.69 -3.00
N SER A 49 8.54 -4.65 -2.70
CA SER A 49 9.92 -4.61 -3.19
C SER A 49 9.98 -4.68 -4.71
N PHE A 50 9.11 -5.46 -5.34
CA PHE A 50 8.98 -5.48 -6.79
C PHE A 50 8.44 -4.15 -7.31
N LEU A 51 7.29 -3.70 -6.81
CA LEU A 51 6.62 -2.51 -7.29
C LEU A 51 7.50 -1.26 -7.14
N HIS A 52 8.17 -1.12 -6.01
CA HIS A 52 8.98 0.05 -5.69
C HIS A 52 10.33 0.09 -6.43
N GLN A 53 10.68 -0.92 -7.23
CA GLN A 53 11.77 -0.78 -8.19
C GLN A 53 11.39 0.13 -9.36
N TYR A 54 10.11 0.22 -9.67
CA TYR A 54 9.59 0.94 -10.83
C TYR A 54 8.92 2.25 -10.47
N VAL A 55 8.32 2.34 -9.28
CA VAL A 55 7.58 3.52 -8.86
C VAL A 55 7.96 3.95 -7.44
N ARG A 56 7.85 5.25 -7.20
CA ARG A 56 7.82 5.80 -5.85
C ARG A 56 6.37 6.02 -5.48
N GLU A 57 5.97 5.39 -4.40
CA GLU A 57 4.61 5.48 -3.89
C GLU A 57 4.63 6.22 -2.56
N THR A 58 3.83 7.28 -2.44
CA THR A 58 3.72 8.05 -1.20
C THR A 58 2.26 8.28 -0.86
N VAL A 59 1.97 8.32 0.44
CA VAL A 59 0.63 8.57 0.97
C VAL A 59 0.65 9.87 1.75
N VAL A 60 -0.30 10.76 1.42
CA VAL A 60 -0.56 11.99 2.16
C VAL A 60 -1.91 11.85 2.86
N ILE A 61 -1.91 11.92 4.18
CA ILE A 61 -3.11 11.74 4.99
C ILE A 61 -3.94 13.02 4.96
N GLU A 62 -5.21 12.91 4.62
CA GLU A 62 -6.15 14.03 4.69
C GLU A 62 -7.07 13.90 5.90
N LYS A 63 -7.67 12.72 6.12
CA LYS A 63 -8.54 12.45 7.26
C LYS A 63 -8.27 11.07 7.81
N PHE A 64 -8.48 10.93 9.11
CA PHE A 64 -8.28 9.68 9.82
C PHE A 64 -9.36 9.49 10.88
N ALA A 65 -9.88 8.28 10.98
CA ALA A 65 -10.76 7.84 12.08
C ALA A 65 -10.44 6.38 12.38
N SER A 66 -10.60 5.97 13.63
CA SER A 66 -10.34 4.58 13.97
C SER A 66 -11.19 4.09 15.14
N SER A 67 -11.33 2.78 15.20
CA SER A 67 -11.82 2.00 16.32
C SER A 67 -10.81 0.90 16.65
N GLU A 68 -11.15 0.00 17.56
CA GLU A 68 -10.30 -1.16 17.84
C GLU A 68 -10.17 -2.12 16.66
N GLU A 69 -11.16 -2.10 15.75
CA GLU A 69 -11.27 -3.06 14.64
C GLU A 69 -10.90 -2.46 13.29
N LEU A 70 -10.84 -1.13 13.18
CA LEU A 70 -10.71 -0.46 11.89
C LEU A 70 -9.97 0.85 12.03
N ALA A 71 -9.02 1.09 11.14
CA ALA A 71 -8.48 2.42 10.86
C ALA A 71 -8.93 2.83 9.45
N ALA A 72 -9.64 3.96 9.34
CA ALA A 72 -10.15 4.49 8.09
C ALA A 72 -9.40 5.76 7.71
N VAL A 73 -8.89 5.81 6.51
CA VAL A 73 -8.06 6.91 5.99
C VAL A 73 -8.66 7.45 4.71
N GLU A 74 -8.78 8.76 4.63
CA GLU A 74 -8.90 9.45 3.35
C GLU A 74 -7.54 10.07 3.04
N GLY A 75 -6.98 9.76 1.88
CA GLY A 75 -5.64 10.23 1.53
C GLY A 75 -5.43 10.37 0.05
N ILE A 76 -4.34 11.02 -0.30
CA ILE A 76 -3.83 11.08 -1.67
C ILE A 76 -2.68 10.09 -1.79
N VAL A 77 -2.79 9.16 -2.71
CA VAL A 77 -1.70 8.27 -3.09
C VAL A 77 -1.06 8.83 -4.35
N ARG A 78 0.23 9.15 -4.25
CA ARG A 78 1.02 9.66 -5.36
C ARG A 78 1.93 8.55 -5.84
N ILE A 79 1.87 8.28 -7.13
CA ILE A 79 2.73 7.30 -7.80
C ILE A 79 3.57 8.04 -8.82
N GLU A 80 4.89 7.91 -8.70
CA GLU A 80 5.86 8.50 -9.61
C GLU A 80 6.67 7.39 -10.27
N GLY A 81 6.69 7.37 -11.60
CA GLY A 81 7.48 6.41 -12.37
C GLY A 81 8.97 6.69 -12.26
N LEU A 82 9.73 5.76 -11.69
CA LEU A 82 11.19 5.78 -11.62
C LEU A 82 11.81 5.10 -12.83
N ARG A 83 11.12 4.10 -13.35
CA ARG A 83 11.47 3.30 -14.53
C ARG A 83 10.17 2.95 -15.23
N ASP A 84 10.24 2.59 -16.51
CA ASP A 84 9.06 2.15 -17.26
C ASP A 84 8.51 0.84 -16.70
N LEU A 85 7.33 0.91 -16.10
CA LEU A 85 6.56 -0.26 -15.68
C LEU A 85 5.55 -0.55 -16.80
N THR A 86 5.92 -1.48 -17.67
CA THR A 86 5.15 -1.78 -18.88
C THR A 86 4.08 -2.84 -18.62
N ARG A 87 3.09 -2.91 -19.51
CA ARG A 87 2.09 -3.99 -19.49
C ARG A 87 2.76 -5.37 -19.53
N GLU A 88 3.82 -5.52 -20.30
CA GLU A 88 4.56 -6.77 -20.44
C GLU A 88 5.21 -7.19 -19.10
N ILE A 89 5.87 -6.25 -18.42
CA ILE A 89 6.47 -6.50 -17.09
C ILE A 89 5.40 -6.88 -16.07
N LEU A 90 4.29 -6.16 -16.04
CA LEU A 90 3.19 -6.44 -15.13
C LEU A 90 2.61 -7.82 -15.35
N ASP A 91 2.33 -8.18 -16.59
CA ASP A 91 1.75 -9.48 -16.95
C ASP A 91 2.71 -10.64 -16.60
N ALA A 92 4.01 -10.44 -16.81
CA ALA A 92 5.03 -11.43 -16.46
C ALA A 92 5.17 -11.67 -14.95
N ASN A 93 4.70 -10.73 -14.13
CA ASN A 93 4.79 -10.81 -12.66
C ASN A 93 3.44 -11.02 -11.97
N GLY A 94 2.41 -11.41 -12.72
CA GLY A 94 1.09 -11.69 -12.15
C GLY A 94 0.28 -10.46 -11.75
N MET A 95 0.68 -9.27 -12.19
CA MET A 95 0.04 -8.00 -11.84
C MET A 95 -0.82 -7.46 -12.99
N GLN A 96 -1.64 -8.31 -13.60
CA GLN A 96 -2.49 -7.94 -14.74
C GLN A 96 -3.49 -6.83 -14.41
N GLN A 97 -3.88 -6.70 -13.15
CA GLN A 97 -4.85 -5.69 -12.71
C GLN A 97 -4.21 -4.34 -12.41
N PHE A 98 -2.88 -4.27 -12.34
CA PHE A 98 -2.19 -3.01 -12.15
C PHE A 98 -2.06 -2.26 -13.49
N PHE A 99 -1.80 -0.97 -13.43
CA PHE A 99 -1.72 -0.12 -14.61
C PHE A 99 -0.25 0.23 -14.93
N PRO A 100 0.10 0.37 -16.21
CA PRO A 100 1.44 0.80 -16.60
C PRO A 100 1.74 2.24 -16.13
N VAL A 101 3.01 2.48 -15.81
CA VAL A 101 3.51 3.81 -15.43
C VAL A 101 4.81 4.04 -16.18
N ALA A 102 4.89 5.14 -16.92
CA ALA A 102 6.11 5.52 -17.64
C ALA A 102 7.10 6.21 -16.69
N GLN A 103 8.39 6.10 -16.99
CA GLN A 103 9.40 6.85 -16.28
C GLN A 103 9.09 8.35 -16.34
N GLY A 104 9.09 9.02 -15.19
CA GLY A 104 8.78 10.44 -15.06
C GLY A 104 7.30 10.78 -15.00
N GLU A 105 6.44 9.81 -15.25
CA GLU A 105 4.98 10.00 -15.09
C GLU A 105 4.62 10.13 -13.62
N VAL A 106 3.70 11.03 -13.29
CA VAL A 106 3.17 11.22 -11.94
C VAL A 106 1.65 11.06 -11.99
N GLN A 107 1.12 10.22 -11.12
CA GLN A 107 -0.31 10.04 -10.93
C GLN A 107 -0.66 10.31 -9.48
N GLU A 108 -1.71 11.05 -9.23
CA GLU A 108 -2.24 11.29 -7.90
C GLU A 108 -3.69 10.81 -7.85
N MET A 109 -4.00 10.01 -6.82
CA MET A 109 -5.32 9.40 -6.67
C MET A 109 -5.81 9.62 -5.26
N ARG A 110 -7.02 10.17 -5.13
CA ARG A 110 -7.70 10.16 -3.84
C ARG A 110 -8.16 8.74 -3.57
N GLN A 111 -7.85 8.24 -2.38
CA GLN A 111 -8.26 6.90 -1.98
C GLN A 111 -8.90 6.90 -0.60
N TYR A 112 -9.87 6.03 -0.43
CA TYR A 112 -10.37 5.61 0.87
C TYR A 112 -9.73 4.28 1.20
N ILE A 113 -9.00 4.23 2.32
CA ILE A 113 -8.23 3.05 2.71
C ILE A 113 -8.75 2.57 4.06
N HIS A 114 -9.13 1.29 4.13
CA HIS A 114 -9.54 0.65 5.36
C HIS A 114 -8.49 -0.37 5.78
N TYR A 115 -7.99 -0.22 6.98
CA TYR A 115 -7.08 -1.16 7.63
C TYR A 115 -7.87 -1.89 8.70
N HIS A 116 -8.13 -3.18 8.51
CA HIS A 116 -8.81 -4.00 9.51
C HIS A 116 -7.79 -4.49 10.53
N LEU A 117 -8.13 -4.39 11.81
CA LEU A 117 -7.21 -4.62 12.92
C LEU A 117 -7.69 -5.78 13.79
N GLU A 118 -6.75 -6.60 14.23
CA GLU A 118 -6.92 -7.58 15.29
C GLU A 118 -5.74 -7.45 16.26
N ASN A 119 -6.05 -7.28 17.56
CA ASN A 119 -5.02 -7.08 18.60
C ASN A 119 -4.02 -5.96 18.24
N GLY A 120 -4.51 -4.87 17.64
CA GLY A 120 -3.71 -3.73 17.24
C GLY A 120 -2.85 -3.90 15.98
N LYS A 121 -2.95 -5.05 15.31
CA LYS A 121 -2.18 -5.36 14.09
C LYS A 121 -3.09 -5.39 12.88
N ILE A 122 -2.57 -4.96 11.73
CA ILE A 122 -3.31 -4.96 10.46
C ILE A 122 -3.41 -6.39 9.94
N VAL A 123 -4.63 -6.85 9.70
CA VAL A 123 -4.89 -8.20 9.16
C VAL A 123 -5.34 -8.17 7.71
N THR A 124 -5.94 -7.08 7.27
CA THR A 124 -6.29 -6.87 5.85
C THR A 124 -6.40 -5.38 5.54
N VAL A 125 -6.18 -5.03 4.29
CA VAL A 125 -6.30 -3.67 3.79
C VAL A 125 -7.19 -3.68 2.56
N GLY A 126 -8.14 -2.77 2.52
CA GLY A 126 -8.95 -2.51 1.34
C GLY A 126 -8.84 -1.06 0.95
N CYS A 127 -8.71 -0.78 -0.34
CA CYS A 127 -8.67 0.59 -0.85
C CYS A 127 -9.59 0.77 -2.05
N ALA A 128 -10.15 1.97 -2.14
CA ALA A 128 -10.96 2.37 -3.27
C ALA A 128 -10.49 3.73 -3.79
N ILE A 129 -10.35 3.84 -5.10
CA ILE A 129 -10.05 5.10 -5.75
C ILE A 129 -11.35 5.89 -5.84
N VAL A 130 -11.30 7.14 -5.43
CA VAL A 130 -12.46 8.04 -5.41
C VAL A 130 -12.29 9.08 -6.50
N PRO A 131 -13.31 9.28 -7.36
CA PRO A 131 -13.26 10.29 -8.39
C PRO A 131 -13.20 11.72 -7.87
#